data_4a8fc7fe42bd2fb3233edef19865530c
#
_entry.id   4a8fc7fe42bd2fb3233edef19865530c
#
_cell.length_a   1.000
_cell.length_b   1.000
_cell.length_c   1.000
_cell.angle_alpha   90.00
_cell.angle_beta   90.00
_cell.angle_gamma   90.00
#
_symmetry.space_group_name_H-M   'P 1'
#
loop_
_entity.id
_entity.type
_entity.pdbx_description
1 polymer ?
#
loop_
_entity_poly.entity_id
_entity_poly.type
_entity_poly.pdbx_seq_one_letter_code
_entity_poly.pdbx_strand_id
1 'polypeptide(L)'
;MNPYFKHPDLFRGVIAMSGSYDIYNYLDKGFYDDNVYFNNPALYLKNLDDDYHLPRLQHADSIAIVTGQGAFEAPDRSREFSSLLHSKSIPHILDVWGHDVNHDWVWWRKMLPYYLGRFCEN
;
A
#
# COMPACT_ATOMS: atom_id res chain seq x y z
N MET A 1 6.21 -0.98 0.30
CA MET A 1 5.36 0.22 0.39
C MET A 1 5.88 1.26 1.38
N ASN A 2 6.29 0.85 2.57
CA ASN A 2 6.84 1.77 3.57
C ASN A 2 7.98 2.67 3.04
N PRO A 3 9.00 2.15 2.31
CA PRO A 3 10.05 3.01 1.75
C PRO A 3 9.49 4.11 0.83
N TYR A 4 8.46 3.80 0.04
CA TYR A 4 7.86 4.79 -0.85
C TYR A 4 7.24 5.96 -0.08
N PHE A 5 6.45 5.67 0.95
CA PHE A 5 5.79 6.73 1.72
C PHE A 5 6.77 7.57 2.54
N LYS A 6 7.88 6.98 2.97
CA LYS A 6 8.92 7.71 3.70
C LYS A 6 9.84 8.51 2.77
N HIS A 7 10.02 8.05 1.54
CA HIS A 7 10.95 8.65 0.58
C HIS A 7 10.31 8.79 -0.82
N PRO A 8 9.23 9.57 -0.94
CA PRO A 8 8.57 9.76 -2.24
C PRO A 8 9.43 10.49 -3.26
N ASP A 9 10.52 11.12 -2.82
CA ASP A 9 11.52 11.74 -3.70
C ASP A 9 12.43 10.72 -4.38
N LEU A 10 12.61 9.53 -3.79
CA LEU A 10 13.49 8.48 -4.30
C LEU A 10 12.76 7.46 -5.18
N PHE A 11 11.47 7.25 -4.95
CA PHE A 11 10.69 6.24 -5.65
C PHE A 11 9.57 6.89 -6.45
N ARG A 12 9.47 6.54 -7.71
CA ARG A 12 8.42 7.08 -8.59
C ARG A 12 7.05 6.47 -8.32
N GLY A 13 7.03 5.22 -7.87
CA GLY A 13 5.76 4.55 -7.63
C GLY A 13 5.91 3.29 -6.79
N VAL A 14 4.80 2.64 -6.54
CA VAL A 14 4.76 1.40 -5.77
C VAL A 14 3.60 0.51 -6.26
N ILE A 15 3.88 -0.79 -6.33
CA ILE A 15 2.87 -1.81 -6.59
C ILE A 15 2.86 -2.73 -5.36
N ALA A 16 1.83 -2.63 -4.56
CA ALA A 16 1.68 -3.46 -3.36
C ALA A 16 0.74 -4.63 -3.68
N MET A 17 1.30 -5.82 -3.76
CA MET A 17 0.56 -7.04 -4.08
C MET A 17 0.33 -7.83 -2.80
N SER A 18 -0.92 -7.91 -2.35
CA SER A 18 -1.32 -8.63 -1.13
C SER A 18 -0.57 -8.11 0.12
N GLY A 19 -0.42 -6.81 0.22
CA GLY A 19 0.40 -6.19 1.27
C GLY A 19 -0.28 -6.16 2.63
N SER A 20 0.54 -6.04 3.68
CA SER A 20 0.11 -5.69 5.02
C SER A 20 0.51 -4.24 5.29
N TYR A 21 -0.46 -3.42 5.68
CA TYR A 21 -0.25 -1.98 5.84
C TYR A 21 -0.25 -1.55 7.30
N ASP A 22 -0.76 -2.41 8.17
CA ASP A 22 -0.79 -2.21 9.61
C ASP A 22 -0.11 -3.40 10.28
N ILE A 23 1.01 -3.16 10.94
CA ILE A 23 1.81 -4.22 11.56
C ILE A 23 1.36 -4.54 12.98
N TYR A 24 0.33 -3.88 13.48
CA TYR A 24 -0.13 -4.07 14.86
C TYR A 24 -0.41 -5.54 15.20
N ASN A 25 -0.99 -6.29 14.27
CA ASN A 25 -1.33 -7.69 14.48
C ASN A 25 -0.11 -8.63 14.52
N TYR A 26 1.06 -8.15 14.14
CA TYR A 26 2.32 -8.90 14.18
C TYR A 26 3.17 -8.59 15.40
N LEU A 27 2.68 -7.72 16.28
CA LEU A 27 3.39 -7.27 17.47
C LEU A 27 2.67 -7.78 18.71
N ASP A 28 3.42 -7.87 19.83
CA ASP A 28 2.82 -8.14 21.13
C ASP A 28 1.87 -7.02 21.51
N LYS A 29 0.75 -7.38 22.12
CA LYS A 29 -0.25 -6.40 22.53
C LYS A 29 0.37 -5.34 23.44
N GLY A 30 0.16 -4.08 23.11
CA GLY A 30 0.66 -2.97 23.87
C GLY A 30 2.10 -2.57 23.58
N PHE A 31 2.82 -3.32 22.73
CA PHE A 31 4.14 -2.91 22.31
C PHE A 31 4.03 -1.77 21.28
N TYR A 32 4.58 -0.62 21.64
CA TYR A 32 4.56 0.55 20.77
C TYR A 32 5.74 1.44 21.10
N ASP A 33 6.50 1.81 20.07
CA ASP A 33 7.57 2.79 20.16
C ASP A 33 7.69 3.55 18.84
N ASP A 34 8.65 4.46 18.74
CA ASP A 34 8.85 5.26 17.53
C ASP A 34 9.19 4.38 16.32
N ASN A 35 9.91 3.27 16.50
CA ASN A 35 10.23 2.36 15.41
C ASN A 35 8.95 1.70 14.86
N VAL A 36 8.04 1.31 15.72
CA VAL A 36 6.74 0.77 15.30
C VAL A 36 5.97 1.82 14.51
N TYR A 37 5.87 3.03 15.04
CA TYR A 37 5.12 4.12 14.39
C TYR A 37 5.67 4.42 13.00
N PHE A 38 6.97 4.66 12.86
CA PHE A 38 7.57 5.08 11.59
C PHE A 38 7.72 3.95 10.58
N ASN A 39 7.40 2.71 10.95
CA ASN A 39 7.39 1.57 10.04
C ASN A 39 5.98 0.98 9.86
N ASN A 40 4.95 1.67 10.33
CA ASN A 40 3.57 1.26 10.16
C ASN A 40 2.80 2.31 9.35
N PRO A 41 2.68 2.13 8.00
CA PRO A 41 2.02 3.12 7.14
C PRO A 41 0.60 3.46 7.57
N ALA A 42 -0.17 2.50 8.08
CA ALA A 42 -1.54 2.75 8.51
C ALA A 42 -1.61 3.74 9.68
N LEU A 43 -0.55 3.84 10.50
CA LEU A 43 -0.49 4.79 11.60
C LEU A 43 0.06 6.14 11.18
N TYR A 44 1.27 6.20 10.59
CA TYR A 44 1.88 7.51 10.35
C TYR A 44 1.17 8.30 9.24
N LEU A 45 0.54 7.63 8.27
CA LEU A 45 -0.19 8.33 7.22
C LEU A 45 -1.44 9.03 7.77
N LYS A 46 -2.07 8.51 8.81
CA LYS A 46 -3.21 9.19 9.45
C LYS A 46 -2.82 10.58 9.95
N ASN A 47 -1.62 10.74 10.44
CA ASN A 47 -1.13 11.96 11.06
C ASN A 47 -0.26 12.79 10.11
N LEU A 48 -0.11 12.36 8.85
CA LEU A 48 0.74 13.04 7.89
C LEU A 48 0.06 14.31 7.40
N ASP A 49 0.67 15.45 7.69
CA ASP A 49 0.18 16.77 7.29
C ASP A 49 1.31 17.74 6.94
N ASP A 50 2.52 17.23 6.70
CA ASP A 50 3.69 18.07 6.45
C ASP A 50 3.68 18.70 5.04
N ASP A 51 4.56 19.67 4.84
CA ASP A 51 4.68 20.41 3.58
C ASP A 51 5.61 19.73 2.56
N TYR A 52 6.24 18.62 2.95
CA TYR A 52 7.21 17.93 2.10
C TYR A 52 6.66 16.62 1.56
N HIS A 53 6.26 15.69 2.45
CA HIS A 53 5.84 14.34 2.04
C HIS A 53 4.43 14.33 1.47
N LEU A 54 3.49 14.97 2.15
CA LEU A 54 2.07 14.91 1.76
C LEU A 54 1.82 15.48 0.36
N PRO A 55 2.33 16.68 -0.01
CA PRO A 55 2.13 17.18 -1.37
C PRO A 55 2.71 16.26 -2.44
N ARG A 56 3.87 15.65 -2.20
CA ARG A 56 4.48 14.70 -3.15
C ARG A 56 3.61 13.47 -3.34
N LEU A 57 3.05 12.94 -2.26
CA LEU A 57 2.14 11.79 -2.35
C LEU A 57 0.83 12.17 -3.04
N GLN A 58 0.33 13.38 -2.81
CA GLN A 58 -0.89 13.86 -3.48
C GLN A 58 -0.72 14.05 -4.97
N HIS A 59 0.50 14.18 -5.47
CA HIS A 59 0.82 14.28 -6.90
C HIS A 59 1.34 12.95 -7.47
N ALA A 60 1.25 11.86 -6.72
CA ALA A 60 1.68 10.55 -7.20
C ALA A 60 0.78 10.07 -8.35
N ASP A 61 1.37 9.37 -9.31
CA ASP A 61 0.66 8.82 -10.45
C ASP A 61 0.81 7.30 -10.60
N SER A 62 1.56 6.66 -9.73
CA SER A 62 1.97 5.26 -9.87
C SER A 62 1.88 4.48 -8.55
N ILE A 63 0.76 4.58 -7.86
CA ILE A 63 0.47 3.78 -6.66
C ILE A 63 -0.63 2.78 -7.00
N ALA A 64 -0.33 1.48 -6.85
CA ALA A 64 -1.31 0.41 -7.00
C ALA A 64 -1.36 -0.42 -5.73
N ILE A 65 -2.57 -0.64 -5.23
CA ILE A 65 -2.87 -1.55 -4.13
C ILE A 65 -3.68 -2.69 -4.71
N VAL A 66 -3.12 -3.90 -4.67
CA VAL A 66 -3.68 -5.06 -5.35
C VAL A 66 -3.85 -6.20 -4.36
N THR A 67 -4.99 -6.81 -4.37
CA THR A 67 -5.28 -7.98 -3.52
C THR A 67 -6.11 -8.99 -4.28
N GLY A 68 -5.97 -10.28 -3.90
CA GLY A 68 -6.93 -11.30 -4.24
C GLY A 68 -8.01 -11.43 -3.18
N GLN A 69 -8.88 -12.39 -3.35
CA GLN A 69 -9.96 -12.70 -2.40
C GLN A 69 -9.94 -14.18 -2.01
N GLY A 70 -8.90 -14.90 -2.38
CA GLY A 70 -8.76 -16.32 -2.08
C GLY A 70 -8.09 -16.59 -0.74
N ALA A 71 -7.51 -17.80 -0.62
CA ALA A 71 -6.90 -18.25 0.63
C ALA A 71 -5.74 -17.35 1.05
N PHE A 72 -5.71 -17.01 2.33
CA PHE A 72 -4.68 -16.18 3.00
C PHE A 72 -4.62 -14.73 2.50
N GLU A 73 -5.58 -14.29 1.70
CA GLU A 73 -5.70 -12.90 1.32
C GLU A 73 -6.55 -12.12 2.34
N ALA A 74 -6.34 -10.82 2.42
CA ALA A 74 -7.05 -9.95 3.34
C ALA A 74 -7.56 -8.69 2.60
N PRO A 75 -8.56 -8.83 1.71
CA PRO A 75 -9.01 -7.72 0.89
C PRO A 75 -9.57 -6.55 1.70
N ASP A 76 -10.16 -6.81 2.87
CA ASP A 76 -10.71 -5.74 3.71
C ASP A 76 -9.61 -4.80 4.22
N ARG A 77 -8.42 -5.32 4.52
CA ARG A 77 -7.29 -4.50 4.94
C ARG A 77 -6.78 -3.60 3.80
N SER A 78 -6.78 -4.12 2.57
CA SER A 78 -6.44 -3.31 1.41
C SER A 78 -7.48 -2.21 1.17
N ARG A 79 -8.76 -2.50 1.37
CA ARG A 79 -9.83 -1.50 1.26
C ARG A 79 -9.70 -0.42 2.35
N GLU A 80 -9.40 -0.81 3.57
CA GLU A 80 -9.18 0.13 4.68
C GLU A 80 -8.01 1.07 4.39
N PHE A 81 -6.90 0.52 3.90
CA PHE A 81 -5.74 1.33 3.55
C PHE A 81 -6.03 2.26 2.37
N SER A 82 -6.75 1.78 1.37
CA SER A 82 -7.21 2.60 0.25
C SER A 82 -8.07 3.77 0.73
N SER A 83 -8.98 3.53 1.67
CA SER A 83 -9.81 4.58 2.26
C SER A 83 -8.96 5.63 2.99
N LEU A 84 -7.91 5.20 3.67
CA LEU A 84 -6.97 6.11 4.33
C LEU A 84 -6.25 6.99 3.30
N LEU A 85 -5.74 6.41 2.21
CA LEU A 85 -5.10 7.18 1.14
C LEU A 85 -6.09 8.16 0.51
N HIS A 86 -7.32 7.74 0.30
CA HIS A 86 -8.37 8.61 -0.25
C HIS A 86 -8.64 9.78 0.68
N SER A 87 -8.70 9.55 1.99
CA SER A 87 -8.92 10.62 2.97
C SER A 87 -7.80 11.66 2.99
N LYS A 88 -6.60 11.30 2.53
CA LYS A 88 -5.45 12.20 2.42
C LYS A 88 -5.28 12.76 1.00
N SER A 89 -6.23 12.52 0.10
CA SER A 89 -6.19 12.95 -1.30
C SER A 89 -4.96 12.41 -2.03
N ILE A 90 -4.53 11.19 -1.70
CA ILE A 90 -3.41 10.50 -2.36
C ILE A 90 -3.97 9.63 -3.47
N PRO A 91 -3.72 9.96 -4.76
CA PRO A 91 -4.24 9.17 -5.87
C PRO A 91 -3.64 7.77 -5.89
N HIS A 92 -4.47 6.78 -6.16
CA HIS A 92 -4.01 5.38 -6.24
C HIS A 92 -5.04 4.53 -6.98
N ILE A 93 -4.61 3.33 -7.35
CA ILE A 93 -5.47 2.30 -7.89
C ILE A 93 -5.68 1.26 -6.79
N LEU A 94 -6.93 0.87 -6.55
CA LEU A 94 -7.26 -0.29 -5.75
C LEU A 94 -7.91 -1.33 -6.65
N ASP A 95 -7.24 -2.46 -6.86
CA ASP A 95 -7.76 -3.57 -7.63
C ASP A 95 -7.93 -4.80 -6.75
N VAL A 96 -9.15 -5.35 -6.74
CA VAL A 96 -9.49 -6.56 -6.00
C VAL A 96 -9.73 -7.66 -7.03
N TRP A 97 -8.82 -8.63 -7.09
CA TRP A 97 -8.89 -9.75 -8.02
C TRP A 97 -9.88 -10.81 -7.52
N GLY A 98 -10.08 -11.88 -8.26
CA GLY A 98 -11.13 -12.86 -8.02
C GLY A 98 -10.98 -13.68 -6.75
N HIS A 99 -12.02 -14.45 -6.44
CA HIS A 99 -12.06 -15.31 -5.24
C HIS A 99 -11.13 -16.52 -5.32
N ASP A 100 -10.63 -16.84 -6.51
CA ASP A 100 -9.64 -17.88 -6.75
C ASP A 100 -8.20 -17.39 -6.63
N VAL A 101 -8.01 -16.09 -6.45
CA VAL A 101 -6.68 -15.47 -6.35
C VAL A 101 -6.19 -15.54 -4.92
N ASN A 102 -5.27 -16.49 -4.69
CA ASN A 102 -4.71 -16.77 -3.38
C ASN A 102 -3.44 -15.97 -3.12
N HIS A 103 -2.98 -15.99 -1.87
CA HIS A 103 -1.73 -15.36 -1.45
C HIS A 103 -0.54 -16.22 -1.92
N ASP A 104 -0.20 -16.13 -3.21
CA ASP A 104 0.77 -17.03 -3.84
C ASP A 104 1.49 -16.38 -5.02
N TRP A 105 2.70 -16.83 -5.28
CA TRP A 105 3.57 -16.38 -6.36
C TRP A 105 2.96 -16.52 -7.76
N VAL A 106 2.13 -17.54 -8.01
CA VAL A 106 1.42 -17.72 -9.28
C VAL A 106 0.68 -16.45 -9.67
N TRP A 107 0.01 -15.82 -8.72
CA TRP A 107 -0.78 -14.62 -8.96
C TRP A 107 0.08 -13.37 -9.00
N TRP A 108 1.07 -13.25 -8.12
CA TRP A 108 1.98 -12.10 -8.12
C TRP A 108 2.78 -12.00 -9.40
N ARG A 109 3.18 -13.13 -10.00
CA ARG A 109 3.85 -13.16 -11.30
C ARG A 109 2.97 -12.67 -12.45
N LYS A 110 1.65 -12.76 -12.32
CA LYS A 110 0.71 -12.21 -13.28
C LYS A 110 0.42 -10.73 -13.03
N MET A 111 0.33 -10.34 -11.76
CA MET A 111 0.04 -8.97 -11.34
C MET A 111 1.17 -8.02 -11.71
N LEU A 112 2.40 -8.37 -11.43
CA LEU A 112 3.54 -7.46 -11.58
C LEU A 112 3.71 -6.95 -13.02
N PRO A 113 3.75 -7.79 -14.06
CA PRO A 113 3.86 -7.29 -15.44
C PRO A 113 2.67 -6.41 -15.84
N TYR A 114 1.47 -6.74 -15.38
CA TYR A 114 0.26 -5.99 -15.70
C TYR A 114 0.39 -4.54 -15.21
N TYR A 115 0.77 -4.34 -13.94
CA TYR A 115 0.88 -2.99 -13.37
C TYR A 115 2.12 -2.26 -13.84
N LEU A 116 3.23 -2.95 -14.05
CA LEU A 116 4.42 -2.34 -14.66
C LEU A 116 4.09 -1.81 -16.05
N GLY A 117 3.34 -2.57 -16.85
CA GLY A 117 2.89 -2.12 -18.16
C GLY A 117 2.06 -0.84 -18.06
N ARG A 118 1.10 -0.79 -17.14
CA ARG A 118 0.25 0.39 -16.95
C ARG A 118 1.05 1.64 -16.56
N PHE A 119 2.01 1.48 -15.67
CA PHE A 119 2.76 2.63 -15.14
C PHE A 119 3.91 3.07 -16.05
N CYS A 120 4.39 2.21 -16.93
CA CYS A 120 5.54 2.50 -17.80
C CYS A 120 5.14 2.80 -19.25
N GLU A 121 3.86 2.84 -19.57
CA GLU A 121 3.36 3.06 -20.94
C GLU A 121 3.38 4.53 -21.38
N ASN A 122 3.92 5.41 -20.59
CA ASN A 122 3.99 6.85 -20.96
C ASN A 122 5.39 7.25 -21.36
#